data_abdeb6a278c93400a89422ddafce9d7a
#
_entry.id   abdeb6a278c93400a89422ddafce9d7a
#
_cell.length_a   1.000
_cell.length_b   1.000
_cell.length_c   1.000
_cell.angle_alpha   90.00
_cell.angle_beta   90.00
_cell.angle_gamma   90.00
#
_symmetry.space_group_name_H-M   'P 1'
#
loop_
_entity.id
_entity.type
_entity.pdbx_description
1 polymer ?
#
loop_
_entity_poly.entity_id
_entity_poly.type
_entity_poly.pdbx_seq_one_letter_code
_entity_poly.pdbx_strand_id
1 'polypeptide(L)'
;MTIIAHVKFSISNYFKNMSDLNKHFQPKNFSDKVALSFTKFLRLLADTFFKKRYGHRAVVLETVAAVPGMVAGMLLHLKSLRKIEDDKGWIKTLLDEAENERMHLMTFVHIAKPTAIERFIIMIAQFIFILTYAIIYLVSQRTAHRIVGYFEEEAVISYTEYLNELESGTIPDQPAPEIAINYWNLPLHSTLKDVVRVCLLYTSDAADELCR
;
A
#
# COMPACT_ATOMS: atom_id res chain seq x y z
N MET A 1 -9.62 1.79 -26.01
CA MET A 1 -10.37 2.48 -24.95
C MET A 1 -9.37 2.74 -23.84
N THR A 2 -8.98 3.99 -23.64
CA THR A 2 -7.79 4.40 -22.88
C THR A 2 -7.94 4.05 -21.42
N ILE A 3 -6.87 3.57 -20.74
CA ILE A 3 -6.76 3.29 -19.29
C ILE A 3 -7.41 4.41 -18.46
N ILE A 4 -7.28 5.66 -18.90
CA ILE A 4 -7.86 6.86 -18.27
C ILE A 4 -9.42 6.83 -18.24
N ALA A 5 -10.08 6.28 -19.26
CA ALA A 5 -11.53 6.17 -19.27
C ALA A 5 -12.01 5.07 -18.32
N HIS A 6 -11.25 3.98 -18.19
CA HIS A 6 -11.50 2.93 -17.20
C HIS A 6 -11.32 3.45 -15.79
N VAL A 7 -10.23 4.18 -15.53
CA VAL A 7 -9.92 4.80 -14.24
C VAL A 7 -11.00 5.83 -13.85
N LYS A 8 -11.43 6.72 -14.75
CA LYS A 8 -12.50 7.69 -14.46
C LYS A 8 -13.86 7.05 -14.19
N PHE A 9 -14.21 5.99 -14.94
CA PHE A 9 -15.49 5.28 -14.77
C PHE A 9 -15.48 4.45 -13.49
N SER A 10 -14.36 3.79 -13.16
CA SER A 10 -14.15 3.05 -11.93
C SER A 10 -14.19 3.97 -10.71
N ILE A 11 -13.47 5.09 -10.75
CA ILE A 11 -13.47 6.12 -9.69
C ILE A 11 -14.88 6.66 -9.43
N SER A 12 -15.67 6.98 -10.45
CA SER A 12 -17.03 7.53 -10.25
C SER A 12 -17.99 6.53 -9.59
N ASN A 13 -17.89 5.24 -9.93
CA ASN A 13 -18.70 4.19 -9.30
C ASN A 13 -18.18 3.84 -7.89
N TYR A 14 -16.87 3.94 -7.67
CA TYR A 14 -16.24 3.67 -6.40
C TYR A 14 -16.62 4.70 -5.33
N PHE A 15 -16.60 6.00 -5.66
CA PHE A 15 -17.03 7.06 -4.74
C PHE A 15 -18.52 7.01 -4.38
N LYS A 16 -19.35 6.32 -5.16
CA LYS A 16 -20.76 6.11 -4.85
C LYS A 16 -20.99 5.15 -3.68
N ASN A 17 -19.97 4.34 -3.33
CA ASN A 17 -19.99 3.35 -2.25
C ASN A 17 -19.03 3.71 -1.09
N MET A 18 -18.68 4.99 -0.90
CA MET A 18 -17.71 5.44 0.13
C MET A 18 -18.03 5.01 1.57
N SER A 19 -19.27 4.62 1.88
CA SER A 19 -19.62 4.09 3.21
C SER A 19 -18.98 2.72 3.52
N ASP A 20 -18.48 2.00 2.53
CA ASP A 20 -17.87 0.68 2.70
C ASP A 20 -16.34 0.71 2.84
N LEU A 21 -15.69 1.84 2.49
CA LEU A 21 -14.24 2.00 2.52
C LEU A 21 -13.61 1.97 3.93
N ASN A 22 -14.40 2.16 4.97
CA ASN A 22 -13.95 2.16 6.38
C ASN A 22 -14.19 0.83 7.09
N LYS A 23 -14.45 -0.26 6.34
CA LYS A 23 -14.74 -1.56 6.94
C LYS A 23 -13.55 -2.50 6.81
N HIS A 24 -13.12 -3.05 7.96
CA HIS A 24 -12.19 -4.18 7.98
C HIS A 24 -12.93 -5.50 7.77
N PHE A 25 -12.25 -6.42 7.08
CA PHE A 25 -12.66 -7.82 7.05
C PHE A 25 -12.83 -8.34 8.48
N GLN A 26 -13.99 -8.92 8.76
CA GLN A 26 -14.27 -9.42 10.11
C GLN A 26 -13.43 -10.67 10.40
N PRO A 27 -12.60 -10.67 11.45
CA PRO A 27 -11.72 -11.78 11.78
C PRO A 27 -12.52 -13.04 12.13
N LYS A 28 -12.37 -14.10 11.33
CA LYS A 28 -13.11 -15.36 11.47
C LYS A 28 -12.39 -16.37 12.38
N ASN A 29 -11.09 -16.25 12.55
CA ASN A 29 -10.28 -17.21 13.29
C ASN A 29 -9.13 -16.51 14.05
N PHE A 30 -8.34 -17.30 14.79
CA PHE A 30 -7.23 -16.77 15.60
C PHE A 30 -6.17 -16.08 14.77
N SER A 31 -5.81 -16.63 13.59
CA SER A 31 -4.87 -16.03 12.65
C SER A 31 -5.31 -14.63 12.22
N ASP A 32 -6.60 -14.46 11.88
CA ASP A 32 -7.15 -13.18 11.48
C ASP A 32 -7.09 -12.15 12.62
N LYS A 33 -7.39 -12.60 13.86
CA LYS A 33 -7.32 -11.72 15.05
C LYS A 33 -5.89 -11.25 15.33
N VAL A 34 -4.90 -12.15 15.19
CA VAL A 34 -3.48 -11.79 15.35
C VAL A 34 -3.07 -10.80 14.28
N ALA A 35 -3.42 -11.06 13.01
CA ALA A 35 -3.10 -10.18 11.91
C ALA A 35 -3.71 -8.78 12.09
N LEU A 36 -5.00 -8.69 12.42
CA LEU A 36 -5.68 -7.41 12.66
C LEU A 36 -5.07 -6.65 13.84
N SER A 37 -4.76 -7.35 14.94
CA SER A 37 -4.14 -6.72 16.13
C SER A 37 -2.75 -6.17 15.80
N PHE A 38 -1.96 -6.90 15.03
CA PHE A 38 -0.65 -6.46 14.57
C PHE A 38 -0.75 -5.22 13.67
N THR A 39 -1.65 -5.24 12.69
CA THR A 39 -1.89 -4.11 11.80
C THR A 39 -2.33 -2.86 12.56
N LYS A 40 -3.30 -2.99 13.48
CA LYS A 40 -3.76 -1.87 14.32
C LYS A 40 -2.67 -1.31 15.22
N PHE A 41 -1.80 -2.16 15.74
CA PHE A 41 -0.64 -1.72 16.51
C PHE A 41 0.32 -0.87 15.66
N LEU A 42 0.64 -1.32 14.44
CA LEU A 42 1.49 -0.54 13.52
C LEU A 42 0.82 0.76 13.09
N ARG A 43 -0.50 0.74 12.85
CA ARG A 43 -1.28 1.96 12.56
C ARG A 43 -1.20 2.95 13.71
N LEU A 44 -1.38 2.50 14.95
CA LEU A 44 -1.27 3.35 16.13
C LEU A 44 0.11 4.01 16.25
N LEU A 45 1.19 3.27 15.96
CA LEU A 45 2.54 3.83 15.93
C LEU A 45 2.68 4.90 14.85
N ALA A 46 2.22 4.61 13.63
CA ALA A 46 2.26 5.56 12.52
C ALA A 46 1.46 6.84 12.82
N ASP A 47 0.24 6.71 13.34
CA ASP A 47 -0.61 7.85 13.68
C ASP A 47 -0.03 8.68 14.84
N THR A 48 0.59 8.04 15.83
CA THR A 48 1.25 8.73 16.94
C THR A 48 2.46 9.53 16.47
N PHE A 49 3.24 8.97 15.54
CA PHE A 49 4.48 9.60 15.09
C PHE A 49 4.24 10.68 14.02
N PHE A 50 3.36 10.41 13.06
CA PHE A 50 3.17 11.31 11.90
C PHE A 50 1.94 12.19 12.00
N LYS A 51 0.97 11.89 12.86
CA LYS A 51 -0.29 12.64 13.03
C LYS A 51 -0.93 12.99 11.67
N LYS A 52 -1.15 14.29 11.39
CA LYS A 52 -1.72 14.81 10.14
C LYS A 52 -0.67 15.06 9.03
N ARG A 53 0.55 14.58 9.15
CA ARG A 53 1.59 14.67 8.12
C ARG A 53 1.40 13.56 7.08
N TYR A 54 0.31 13.60 6.33
CA TYR A 54 -0.13 12.52 5.44
C TYR A 54 0.94 12.06 4.44
N GLY A 55 1.66 12.98 3.78
CA GLY A 55 2.73 12.63 2.86
C GLY A 55 3.88 11.86 3.51
N HIS A 56 4.33 12.25 4.71
CA HIS A 56 5.36 11.52 5.47
C HIS A 56 4.84 10.18 5.99
N ARG A 57 3.56 10.12 6.40
CA ARG A 57 2.90 8.87 6.79
C ARG A 57 2.84 7.89 5.61
N ALA A 58 2.49 8.38 4.41
CA ALA A 58 2.50 7.58 3.20
C ALA A 58 3.89 7.01 2.91
N VAL A 59 4.97 7.80 2.99
CA VAL A 59 6.34 7.31 2.80
C VAL A 59 6.65 6.10 3.70
N VAL A 60 6.23 6.12 4.97
CA VAL A 60 6.47 5.00 5.90
C VAL A 60 5.61 3.80 5.57
N LEU A 61 4.33 4.01 5.29
CA LEU A 61 3.40 2.93 4.96
C LEU A 61 3.85 2.20 3.69
N GLU A 62 4.17 2.94 2.63
CA GLU A 62 4.61 2.37 1.36
C GLU A 62 5.99 1.68 1.47
N THR A 63 6.85 2.15 2.39
CA THR A 63 8.14 1.49 2.65
C THR A 63 7.96 0.06 3.18
N VAL A 64 6.91 -0.19 3.95
CA VAL A 64 6.61 -1.53 4.47
C VAL A 64 5.65 -2.30 3.56
N ALA A 65 4.81 -1.63 2.78
CA ALA A 65 3.83 -2.25 1.89
C ALA A 65 4.49 -3.08 0.76
N ALA A 66 5.62 -2.64 0.22
CA ALA A 66 6.38 -3.39 -0.78
C ALA A 66 7.05 -4.67 -0.23
N VAL A 67 7.24 -4.79 1.10
CA VAL A 67 7.97 -5.91 1.72
C VAL A 67 7.28 -7.25 1.53
N PRO A 68 5.96 -7.41 1.73
CA PRO A 68 5.27 -8.68 1.56
C PRO A 68 5.49 -9.31 0.19
N GLY A 69 5.30 -8.56 -0.88
CA GLY A 69 5.50 -9.03 -2.25
C GLY A 69 6.94 -9.49 -2.51
N MET A 70 7.94 -8.71 -2.07
CA MET A 70 9.36 -9.07 -2.21
C MET A 70 9.72 -10.32 -1.40
N VAL A 71 9.30 -10.41 -0.14
CA VAL A 71 9.61 -11.57 0.72
C VAL A 71 8.92 -12.83 0.21
N ALA A 72 7.64 -12.75 -0.11
CA ALA A 72 6.89 -13.90 -0.62
C ALA A 72 7.41 -14.34 -1.99
N GLY A 73 7.69 -13.41 -2.90
CA GLY A 73 8.27 -13.70 -4.22
C GLY A 73 9.63 -14.39 -4.11
N MET A 74 10.52 -13.87 -3.26
CA MET A 74 11.83 -14.51 -3.01
C MET A 74 11.69 -15.92 -2.43
N LEU A 75 10.87 -16.11 -1.40
CA LEU A 75 10.71 -17.43 -0.77
C LEU A 75 10.05 -18.43 -1.69
N LEU A 76 9.08 -17.99 -2.51
CA LEU A 76 8.45 -18.83 -3.53
C LEU A 76 9.44 -19.21 -4.62
N HIS A 77 10.28 -18.28 -5.10
CA HIS A 77 11.34 -18.56 -6.06
C HIS A 77 12.30 -19.61 -5.54
N LEU A 78 12.80 -19.47 -4.32
CA LEU A 78 13.68 -20.48 -3.71
C LEU A 78 13.01 -21.84 -3.53
N LYS A 79 11.69 -21.86 -3.26
CA LYS A 79 10.90 -23.11 -3.18
C LYS A 79 10.80 -23.78 -4.55
N SER A 80 10.46 -23.02 -5.60
CA SER A 80 10.34 -23.51 -6.98
C SER A 80 11.66 -24.10 -7.49
N LEU A 81 12.79 -23.41 -7.23
CA LEU A 81 14.12 -23.94 -7.58
C LEU A 81 14.44 -25.27 -6.88
N ARG A 82 14.19 -25.38 -5.57
CA ARG A 82 14.48 -26.62 -4.82
C ARG A 82 13.62 -27.80 -5.25
N LYS A 83 12.41 -27.55 -5.71
CA LYS A 83 11.46 -28.59 -6.10
C LYS A 83 11.39 -28.82 -7.59
N ILE A 84 12.01 -27.93 -8.39
CA ILE A 84 11.90 -27.90 -9.86
C ILE A 84 10.40 -27.88 -10.25
N GLU A 85 9.63 -27.02 -9.58
CA GLU A 85 8.19 -26.84 -9.81
C GLU A 85 7.93 -25.46 -10.43
N ASP A 86 6.95 -25.40 -11.35
CA ASP A 86 6.44 -24.16 -11.90
C ASP A 86 5.67 -23.37 -10.84
N ASP A 87 5.94 -22.06 -10.75
CA ASP A 87 5.26 -21.14 -9.82
C ASP A 87 3.90 -20.64 -10.32
N LYS A 88 3.51 -21.04 -11.54
CA LYS A 88 2.24 -20.66 -12.20
C LYS A 88 2.01 -19.13 -12.28
N GLY A 89 3.10 -18.38 -12.39
CA GLY A 89 3.06 -16.93 -12.52
C GLY A 89 2.98 -16.16 -11.20
N TRP A 90 2.91 -16.84 -10.06
CA TRP A 90 2.79 -16.16 -8.74
C TRP A 90 3.99 -15.29 -8.40
N ILE A 91 5.21 -15.68 -8.78
CA ILE A 91 6.40 -14.85 -8.53
C ILE A 91 6.26 -13.52 -9.23
N LYS A 92 5.84 -13.54 -10.51
CA LYS A 92 5.63 -12.30 -11.26
C LYS A 92 4.57 -11.42 -10.62
N THR A 93 3.42 -11.98 -10.24
CA THR A 93 2.34 -11.24 -9.58
C THR A 93 2.82 -10.55 -8.29
N LEU A 94 3.55 -11.27 -7.44
CA LEU A 94 4.09 -10.73 -6.19
C LEU A 94 5.13 -9.62 -6.41
N LEU A 95 5.94 -9.74 -7.46
CA LEU A 95 6.93 -8.71 -7.79
C LEU A 95 6.29 -7.48 -8.46
N ASP A 96 5.27 -7.67 -9.29
CA ASP A 96 4.50 -6.58 -9.90
C ASP A 96 3.79 -5.75 -8.78
N GLU A 97 3.25 -6.41 -7.76
CA GLU A 97 2.67 -5.76 -6.58
C GLU A 97 3.73 -4.96 -5.80
N ALA A 98 4.86 -5.59 -5.48
CA ALA A 98 5.96 -4.91 -4.81
C ALA A 98 6.50 -3.70 -5.60
N GLU A 99 6.51 -3.76 -6.94
CA GLU A 99 6.91 -2.65 -7.80
C GLU A 99 5.87 -1.52 -7.77
N ASN A 100 4.58 -1.84 -7.74
CA ASN A 100 3.53 -0.85 -7.60
C ASN A 100 3.66 -0.07 -6.27
N GLU A 101 3.85 -0.78 -5.15
CA GLU A 101 4.09 -0.17 -3.84
C GLU A 101 5.37 0.69 -3.82
N ARG A 102 6.43 0.22 -4.49
CA ARG A 102 7.65 1.00 -4.65
C ARG A 102 7.39 2.31 -5.41
N MET A 103 6.49 2.32 -6.39
CA MET A 103 6.17 3.52 -7.15
C MET A 103 5.32 4.51 -6.34
N HIS A 104 4.40 4.01 -5.49
CA HIS A 104 3.74 4.83 -4.48
C HIS A 104 4.78 5.49 -3.57
N LEU A 105 5.70 4.70 -3.00
CA LEU A 105 6.78 5.20 -2.15
C LEU A 105 7.60 6.30 -2.83
N MET A 106 8.10 6.05 -4.05
CA MET A 106 8.92 7.03 -4.77
C MET A 106 8.16 8.32 -5.02
N THR A 107 6.90 8.24 -5.36
CA THR A 107 6.02 9.40 -5.54
C THR A 107 5.92 10.23 -4.26
N PHE A 108 5.63 9.60 -3.13
CA PHE A 108 5.52 10.31 -1.85
C PHE A 108 6.86 10.80 -1.29
N VAL A 109 7.97 10.15 -1.62
CA VAL A 109 9.31 10.68 -1.31
C VAL A 109 9.55 12.01 -2.03
N HIS A 110 9.12 12.15 -3.29
CA HIS A 110 9.23 13.42 -4.03
C HIS A 110 8.32 14.50 -3.46
N ILE A 111 7.14 14.14 -2.96
CA ILE A 111 6.16 15.07 -2.37
C ILE A 111 6.58 15.50 -0.98
N ALA A 112 6.86 14.56 -0.09
CA ALA A 112 7.11 14.81 1.33
C ALA A 112 8.54 15.28 1.63
N LYS A 113 9.50 14.94 0.79
CA LYS A 113 10.94 15.27 0.94
C LYS A 113 11.47 14.97 2.35
N PRO A 114 11.40 13.70 2.81
CA PRO A 114 11.76 13.33 4.16
C PRO A 114 13.20 13.72 4.50
N THR A 115 13.43 14.18 5.72
CA THR A 115 14.75 14.54 6.24
C THR A 115 15.66 13.32 6.37
N ALA A 116 16.97 13.53 6.53
CA ALA A 116 17.94 12.45 6.72
C ALA A 116 17.61 11.58 7.95
N ILE A 117 17.14 12.21 9.03
CA ILE A 117 16.75 11.50 10.26
C ILE A 117 15.50 10.65 10.02
N GLU A 118 14.48 11.19 9.35
CA GLU A 118 13.27 10.42 8.98
C GLU A 118 13.63 9.24 8.08
N ARG A 119 14.50 9.43 7.08
CA ARG A 119 14.98 8.33 6.21
C ARG A 119 15.70 7.23 7.02
N PHE A 120 16.52 7.61 7.98
CA PHE A 120 17.21 6.65 8.84
C PHE A 120 16.22 5.84 9.70
N ILE A 121 15.23 6.50 10.31
CA ILE A 121 14.18 5.83 11.10
C ILE A 121 13.37 4.88 10.20
N ILE A 122 12.98 5.33 9.01
CA ILE A 122 12.25 4.52 8.03
C ILE A 122 13.06 3.28 7.62
N MET A 123 14.37 3.43 7.38
CA MET A 123 15.24 2.31 7.03
C MET A 123 15.31 1.26 8.15
N ILE A 124 15.41 1.70 9.42
CA ILE A 124 15.38 0.78 10.57
C ILE A 124 14.02 0.09 10.66
N ALA A 125 12.93 0.83 10.55
CA ALA A 125 11.58 0.27 10.58
C ALA A 125 11.37 -0.77 9.48
N GLN A 126 11.82 -0.48 8.26
CA GLN A 126 11.78 -1.42 7.13
C GLN A 126 12.57 -2.69 7.42
N PHE A 127 13.79 -2.56 7.94
CA PHE A 127 14.63 -3.72 8.28
C PHE A 127 13.97 -4.62 9.32
N ILE A 128 13.44 -4.04 10.39
CA ILE A 128 12.72 -4.78 11.44
C ILE A 128 11.49 -5.45 10.83
N PHE A 129 10.75 -4.74 9.97
CA PHE A 129 9.55 -5.28 9.34
C PHE A 129 9.86 -6.45 8.40
N ILE A 130 10.92 -6.36 7.57
CA ILE A 130 11.36 -7.45 6.69
C ILE A 130 11.61 -8.73 7.50
N LEU A 131 12.39 -8.64 8.59
CA LEU A 131 12.69 -9.79 9.44
C LEU A 131 11.43 -10.37 10.08
N THR A 132 10.60 -9.51 10.66
CA THR A 132 9.35 -9.90 11.32
C THR A 132 8.40 -10.56 10.33
N TYR A 133 8.18 -9.95 9.17
CA TYR A 133 7.29 -10.50 8.14
C TYR A 133 7.80 -11.83 7.58
N ALA A 134 9.11 -11.94 7.33
CA ALA A 134 9.71 -13.20 6.87
C ALA A 134 9.49 -14.34 7.89
N ILE A 135 9.66 -14.07 9.18
CA ILE A 135 9.38 -15.04 10.25
C ILE A 135 7.90 -15.43 10.23
N ILE A 136 7.00 -14.45 10.20
CA ILE A 136 5.54 -14.71 10.17
C ILE A 136 5.19 -15.55 8.94
N TYR A 137 5.75 -15.21 7.76
CA TYR A 137 5.48 -15.95 6.53
C TYR A 137 5.95 -17.41 6.61
N LEU A 138 7.13 -17.66 7.19
CA LEU A 138 7.66 -19.01 7.36
C LEU A 138 6.86 -19.84 8.37
N VAL A 139 6.36 -19.21 9.43
CA VAL A 139 5.54 -19.88 10.47
C VAL A 139 4.10 -20.08 10.01
N SER A 140 3.50 -19.08 9.37
CA SER A 140 2.11 -19.11 8.95
C SER A 140 1.85 -18.20 7.75
N GLN A 141 1.94 -18.76 6.55
CA GLN A 141 1.61 -18.05 5.32
C GLN A 141 0.20 -17.43 5.37
N ARG A 142 -0.77 -18.14 5.97
CA ARG A 142 -2.13 -17.64 6.13
C ARG A 142 -2.17 -16.34 6.95
N THR A 143 -1.44 -16.28 8.07
CA THR A 143 -1.36 -15.05 8.89
C THR A 143 -0.66 -13.94 8.12
N ALA A 144 0.43 -14.24 7.41
CA ALA A 144 1.16 -13.27 6.61
C ALA A 144 0.26 -12.65 5.51
N HIS A 145 -0.46 -13.46 4.74
CA HIS A 145 -1.40 -12.96 3.72
C HIS A 145 -2.52 -12.12 4.34
N ARG A 146 -3.04 -12.53 5.50
CA ARG A 146 -4.09 -11.76 6.18
C ARG A 146 -3.58 -10.40 6.69
N ILE A 147 -2.31 -10.30 7.10
CA ILE A 147 -1.67 -9.02 7.47
C ILE A 147 -1.65 -8.09 6.26
N VAL A 148 -1.28 -8.58 5.07
CA VAL A 148 -1.29 -7.77 3.85
C VAL A 148 -2.69 -7.24 3.57
N GLY A 149 -3.72 -8.10 3.58
CA GLY A 149 -5.10 -7.65 3.37
C GLY A 149 -5.53 -6.54 4.35
N TYR A 150 -5.18 -6.65 5.63
CA TYR A 150 -5.47 -5.58 6.60
C TYR A 150 -4.62 -4.33 6.38
N PHE A 151 -3.40 -4.44 5.87
CA PHE A 151 -2.60 -3.27 5.50
C PHE A 151 -3.24 -2.49 4.36
N GLU A 152 -3.72 -3.18 3.33
CA GLU A 152 -4.42 -2.55 2.21
C GLU A 152 -5.69 -1.84 2.68
N GLU A 153 -6.48 -2.47 3.56
CA GLU A 153 -7.66 -1.82 4.15
C GLU A 153 -7.30 -0.54 4.94
N GLU A 154 -6.23 -0.57 5.74
CA GLU A 154 -5.75 0.62 6.47
C GLU A 154 -5.17 1.69 5.53
N ALA A 155 -4.53 1.28 4.44
CA ALA A 155 -4.03 2.20 3.43
C ALA A 155 -5.19 2.89 2.68
N VAL A 156 -6.27 2.16 2.34
CA VAL A 156 -7.50 2.73 1.78
C VAL A 156 -8.07 3.81 2.70
N ILE A 157 -8.18 3.54 4.01
CA ILE A 157 -8.65 4.52 5.00
C ILE A 157 -7.74 5.76 5.00
N SER A 158 -6.42 5.53 5.03
CA SER A 158 -5.41 6.59 5.06
C SER A 158 -5.44 7.50 3.83
N TYR A 159 -5.55 6.90 2.63
CA TYR A 159 -5.65 7.66 1.38
C TYR A 159 -6.98 8.39 1.25
N THR A 160 -8.07 7.80 1.74
CA THR A 160 -9.37 8.48 1.80
C THR A 160 -9.33 9.72 2.69
N GLU A 161 -8.73 9.61 3.88
CA GLU A 161 -8.52 10.77 4.78
C GLU A 161 -7.67 11.85 4.09
N TYR A 162 -6.58 11.45 3.42
CA TYR A 162 -5.69 12.38 2.73
C TYR A 162 -6.41 13.10 1.58
N LEU A 163 -7.21 12.36 0.80
CA LEU A 163 -7.99 12.95 -0.29
C LEU A 163 -9.02 13.96 0.23
N ASN A 164 -9.72 13.64 1.32
CA ASN A 164 -10.67 14.54 1.94
C ASN A 164 -10.02 15.86 2.40
N GLU A 165 -8.82 15.82 2.98
CA GLU A 165 -8.08 17.01 3.39
C GLU A 165 -7.59 17.85 2.18
N LEU A 166 -7.26 17.20 1.06
CA LEU A 166 -6.93 17.88 -0.20
C LEU A 166 -8.18 18.49 -0.85
N GLU A 167 -9.32 17.82 -0.81
CA GLU A 167 -10.57 18.31 -1.39
C GLU A 167 -11.18 19.46 -0.59
N SER A 168 -11.04 19.44 0.73
CA SER A 168 -11.46 20.54 1.61
C SER A 168 -10.55 21.77 1.53
N GLY A 169 -9.38 21.65 0.88
CA GLY A 169 -8.39 22.72 0.81
C GLY A 169 -7.56 22.91 2.09
N THR A 170 -7.69 22.02 3.08
CA THR A 170 -6.87 22.03 4.31
C THR A 170 -5.40 21.79 3.99
N ILE A 171 -5.13 20.91 3.01
CA ILE A 171 -3.81 20.68 2.44
C ILE A 171 -3.77 21.30 1.05
N PRO A 172 -2.75 22.11 0.71
CA PRO A 172 -2.65 22.71 -0.62
C PRO A 172 -2.40 21.62 -1.66
N ASP A 173 -3.18 21.67 -2.74
CA ASP A 173 -2.93 20.83 -3.91
C ASP A 173 -1.71 21.36 -4.65
N GLN A 174 -0.86 20.45 -5.13
CA GLN A 174 0.39 20.76 -5.83
C GLN A 174 0.51 19.92 -7.10
N PRO A 175 1.34 20.31 -8.07
CA PRO A 175 1.57 19.53 -9.27
C PRO A 175 2.04 18.10 -8.94
N ALA A 176 1.55 17.13 -9.69
CA ALA A 176 1.99 15.74 -9.57
C ALA A 176 3.48 15.61 -9.93
N PRO A 177 4.27 14.79 -9.22
CA PRO A 177 5.64 14.48 -9.60
C PRO A 177 5.70 13.80 -10.98
N GLU A 178 6.73 14.09 -11.76
CA GLU A 178 6.92 13.51 -13.08
C GLU A 178 6.96 11.98 -13.05
N ILE A 179 7.53 11.39 -12.00
CA ILE A 179 7.58 9.94 -11.80
C ILE A 179 6.16 9.33 -11.73
N ALA A 180 5.22 9.99 -11.07
CA ALA A 180 3.83 9.57 -10.99
C ALA A 180 3.11 9.71 -12.33
N ILE A 181 3.32 10.84 -13.01
CA ILE A 181 2.76 11.09 -14.35
C ILE A 181 3.19 10.00 -15.32
N ASN A 182 4.48 9.67 -15.35
CA ASN A 182 5.04 8.70 -16.28
C ASN A 182 4.59 7.26 -15.96
N TYR A 183 4.57 6.88 -14.69
CA TYR A 183 4.22 5.51 -14.29
C TYR A 183 2.75 5.19 -14.52
N TRP A 184 1.85 6.07 -14.07
CA TRP A 184 0.40 5.87 -14.23
C TRP A 184 -0.18 6.48 -15.50
N ASN A 185 0.65 7.00 -16.42
CA ASN A 185 0.22 7.68 -17.64
C ASN A 185 -0.81 8.78 -17.38
N LEU A 186 -0.58 9.60 -16.37
CA LEU A 186 -1.46 10.71 -16.02
C LEU A 186 -1.30 11.88 -17.01
N PRO A 187 -2.33 12.74 -17.15
CA PRO A 187 -2.20 14.00 -17.88
C PRO A 187 -1.08 14.87 -17.29
N LEU A 188 -0.36 15.62 -18.14
CA LEU A 188 0.77 16.48 -17.71
C LEU A 188 0.39 17.55 -16.68
N HIS A 189 -0.88 17.93 -16.61
CA HIS A 189 -1.41 18.92 -15.66
C HIS A 189 -2.03 18.29 -14.40
N SER A 190 -1.80 17.00 -14.19
CA SER A 190 -2.30 16.30 -13.00
C SER A 190 -1.72 16.87 -11.71
N THR A 191 -2.48 16.75 -10.66
CA THR A 191 -2.14 17.28 -9.34
C THR A 191 -1.99 16.16 -8.31
N LEU A 192 -1.60 16.53 -7.08
CA LEU A 192 -1.51 15.60 -5.95
C LEU A 192 -2.85 14.89 -5.68
N LYS A 193 -3.99 15.56 -5.90
CA LYS A 193 -5.32 14.92 -5.79
C LYS A 193 -5.47 13.75 -6.76
N ASP A 194 -5.00 13.92 -8.01
CA ASP A 194 -5.10 12.86 -9.02
C ASP A 194 -4.19 11.69 -8.65
N VAL A 195 -2.99 11.98 -8.13
CA VAL A 195 -2.07 10.96 -7.62
C VAL A 195 -2.69 10.17 -6.47
N VAL A 196 -3.23 10.85 -5.45
CA VAL A 196 -3.85 10.19 -4.29
C VAL A 196 -5.06 9.36 -4.71
N ARG A 197 -5.86 9.81 -5.70
CA ARG A 197 -6.97 9.03 -6.26
C ARG A 197 -6.50 7.75 -6.95
N VAL A 198 -5.41 7.82 -7.69
CA VAL A 198 -4.85 6.64 -8.38
C VAL A 198 -4.30 5.67 -7.34
N CYS A 199 -3.53 6.12 -6.36
CA CYS A 199 -3.05 5.28 -5.26
C CYS A 199 -4.22 4.60 -4.53
N LEU A 200 -5.26 5.36 -4.18
CA LEU A 200 -6.46 4.82 -3.54
C LEU A 200 -7.13 3.73 -4.38
N LEU A 201 -7.19 3.89 -5.71
CA LEU A 201 -7.78 2.90 -6.61
C LEU A 201 -6.98 1.58 -6.59
N TYR A 202 -5.66 1.64 -6.78
CA TYR A 202 -4.81 0.45 -6.78
C TYR A 202 -4.84 -0.28 -5.44
N THR A 203 -4.72 0.45 -4.34
CA THR A 203 -4.79 -0.11 -2.98
C THR A 203 -6.15 -0.77 -2.70
N SER A 204 -7.25 -0.19 -3.19
CA SER A 204 -8.58 -0.77 -2.98
C SER A 204 -8.81 -2.04 -3.78
N ASP A 205 -8.29 -2.10 -5.01
CA ASP A 205 -8.36 -3.31 -5.84
C ASP A 205 -7.56 -4.44 -5.17
N ALA A 206 -6.36 -4.15 -4.65
CA ALA A 206 -5.54 -5.11 -3.90
C ALA A 206 -6.23 -5.58 -2.60
N ALA A 207 -6.86 -4.68 -1.84
CA ALA A 207 -7.62 -5.04 -0.64
C ALA A 207 -8.77 -5.99 -0.95
N ASP A 208 -9.52 -5.75 -2.03
CA ASP A 208 -10.64 -6.59 -2.46
C ASP A 208 -10.19 -8.00 -2.89
N GLU A 209 -9.06 -8.11 -3.58
CA GLU A 209 -8.49 -9.41 -4.00
C GLU A 209 -8.02 -10.26 -2.81
N LEU A 210 -7.39 -9.64 -1.82
CA LEU A 210 -6.83 -10.33 -0.65
C LEU A 210 -7.88 -10.70 0.39
N CYS A 211 -9.06 -10.07 0.38
CA CYS A 211 -10.16 -10.37 1.30
C CYS A 211 -11.10 -11.47 0.81
N ARG A 212 -11.03 -11.88 -0.44
CA ARG A 212 -11.79 -13.01 -1.02
C ARG A 212 -11.12 -14.34 -0.73
#